data_bdbe38f4db082ffc2586310da1e187ee
#
_entry.id   bdbe38f4db082ffc2586310da1e187ee
#
_cell.length_a   1.000
_cell.length_b   1.000
_cell.length_c   1.000
_cell.angle_alpha   90.00
_cell.angle_beta   90.00
_cell.angle_gamma   90.00
#
_symmetry.space_group_name_H-M   'P 1'
#
loop_
_entity.id
_entity.type
_entity.pdbx_description
1 polymer ?
#
loop_
_entity_poly.entity_id
_entity_poly.type
_entity_poly.pdbx_seq_one_letter_code
_entity_poly.pdbx_strand_id
1 'polypeptide(L)'
;MCIRDSHIYDATDGADGYALGQLNPGRAGDAEGMLAQGRRVHSWAPNIAVKLPATAAGVEVIEHLAEEGIPICATINVSVAQAIAVAEAYERGKKKAIANGVKPPLCIVVQQVGRLDDYLRDVAQDMKLGLPESVITRAGLAVAKRTYGILEEMKSDCIIMPAGLRGAYHLTEMAGGRLLYTINTRVQDMILEEDPEQVEKINEPVDPKIVEQLQKIPEFVRAYEPDGMKPSEFITFGVTQKLLSQFMETGWAPLETYLSKKTTGRWI
;
A
#
# COMPACT_ATOMS: atom_id res chain seq x y z
N MET A 1 -6.08 -17.18 9.49
CA MET A 1 -5.12 -16.09 9.78
C MET A 1 -5.54 -15.29 11.01
N CYS A 2 -6.72 -14.68 11.06
CA CYS A 2 -7.13 -13.89 12.24
C CYS A 2 -7.00 -14.65 13.57
N ILE A 3 -7.44 -15.92 13.62
CA ILE A 3 -7.35 -16.75 14.83
C ILE A 3 -5.90 -17.07 15.20
N ARG A 4 -5.01 -17.29 14.23
CA ARG A 4 -3.60 -17.56 14.48
C ARG A 4 -2.89 -16.36 15.09
N ASP A 5 -3.21 -15.17 14.63
CA ASP A 5 -2.51 -13.94 14.98
C ASP A 5 -3.21 -13.16 16.12
N SER A 6 -4.46 -13.53 16.49
CA SER A 6 -5.23 -12.85 17.54
C SER A 6 -4.56 -12.87 18.92
N HIS A 7 -3.86 -13.95 19.28
CA HIS A 7 -3.14 -14.01 20.55
C HIS A 7 -1.98 -13.00 20.63
N ILE A 8 -1.35 -12.66 19.49
CA ILE A 8 -0.33 -11.62 19.42
C ILE A 8 -1.01 -10.25 19.58
N TYR A 9 -2.14 -10.06 18.90
CA TYR A 9 -2.94 -8.84 19.02
C TYR A 9 -3.35 -8.57 20.46
N ASP A 10 -3.87 -9.59 21.14
CA ASP A 10 -4.30 -9.48 22.53
C ASP A 10 -3.11 -9.24 23.49
N ALA A 11 -2.00 -9.95 23.28
CA ALA A 11 -0.79 -9.81 24.09
C ALA A 11 -0.08 -8.45 23.94
N THR A 12 -0.27 -7.78 22.82
CA THR A 12 0.35 -6.49 22.51
C THR A 12 -0.60 -5.29 22.64
N ASP A 13 -1.81 -5.49 23.18
CA ASP A 13 -2.88 -4.47 23.25
C ASP A 13 -3.16 -3.81 21.88
N GLY A 14 -3.15 -4.63 20.83
CA GLY A 14 -3.41 -4.18 19.48
C GLY A 14 -2.26 -3.45 18.80
N ALA A 15 -1.02 -3.58 19.29
CA ALA A 15 0.14 -3.04 18.58
C ALA A 15 0.52 -3.89 17.36
N ASP A 16 0.37 -5.23 17.46
CA ASP A 16 0.71 -6.21 16.43
C ASP A 16 -0.40 -7.24 16.23
N GLY A 17 -0.17 -8.25 15.39
CA GLY A 17 -1.06 -9.41 15.22
C GLY A 17 -2.27 -9.16 14.33
N TYR A 18 -2.18 -8.21 13.39
CA TYR A 18 -3.25 -7.91 12.45
C TYR A 18 -3.32 -8.88 11.27
N ALA A 19 -4.55 -9.15 10.83
CA ALA A 19 -4.86 -9.76 9.53
C ALA A 19 -5.45 -8.70 8.59
N LEU A 20 -4.99 -8.68 7.33
CA LEU A 20 -5.43 -7.68 6.36
C LEU A 20 -6.63 -8.20 5.57
N GLY A 21 -7.82 -7.64 5.82
CA GLY A 21 -9.07 -7.97 5.14
C GLY A 21 -9.25 -7.18 3.84
N GLN A 22 -8.93 -7.79 2.68
CA GLN A 22 -9.00 -7.11 1.38
C GLN A 22 -10.44 -6.85 0.96
N LEU A 23 -10.76 -5.61 0.60
CA LEU A 23 -12.02 -5.25 -0.04
C LEU A 23 -12.03 -5.59 -1.53
N ASN A 24 -13.22 -5.66 -2.13
CA ASN A 24 -13.39 -5.96 -3.56
C ASN A 24 -12.70 -4.91 -4.44
N PRO A 25 -11.66 -5.26 -5.22
CA PRO A 25 -10.97 -4.31 -6.10
C PRO A 25 -11.88 -3.74 -7.20
N GLY A 26 -12.92 -4.47 -7.61
CA GLY A 26 -13.91 -4.01 -8.58
C GLY A 26 -14.78 -2.84 -8.08
N ARG A 27 -14.73 -2.52 -6.78
CA ARG A 27 -15.42 -1.39 -6.17
C ARG A 27 -14.51 -0.21 -5.83
N ALA A 28 -13.33 -0.14 -6.42
CA ALA A 28 -12.34 0.90 -6.12
C ALA A 28 -12.81 2.35 -6.33
N GLY A 29 -13.91 2.58 -7.02
CA GLY A 29 -14.56 3.88 -7.20
C GLY A 29 -15.86 4.07 -6.40
N ASP A 30 -16.27 3.10 -5.59
CA ASP A 30 -17.54 3.07 -4.85
C ASP A 30 -17.28 3.27 -3.35
N ALA A 31 -17.27 4.52 -2.89
CA ALA A 31 -16.99 4.84 -1.49
C ALA A 31 -18.02 4.22 -0.53
N GLU A 32 -19.31 4.32 -0.82
CA GLU A 32 -20.36 3.76 0.02
C GLU A 32 -20.26 2.25 0.14
N GLY A 33 -20.07 1.55 -0.99
CA GLY A 33 -19.91 0.11 -1.02
C GLY A 33 -18.63 -0.36 -0.31
N MET A 34 -17.50 0.36 -0.46
CA MET A 34 -16.26 0.05 0.27
C MET A 34 -16.41 0.28 1.78
N LEU A 35 -17.06 1.36 2.21
CA LEU A 35 -17.29 1.63 3.63
C LEU A 35 -18.17 0.55 4.28
N ALA A 36 -19.28 0.20 3.64
CA ALA A 36 -20.18 -0.86 4.11
C ALA A 36 -19.44 -2.22 4.19
N GLN A 37 -18.66 -2.57 3.16
CA GLN A 37 -17.86 -3.80 3.15
C GLN A 37 -16.75 -3.75 4.21
N GLY A 38 -16.09 -2.62 4.42
CA GLY A 38 -15.04 -2.43 5.41
C GLY A 38 -15.53 -2.68 6.83
N ARG A 39 -16.66 -2.06 7.22
CA ARG A 39 -17.32 -2.28 8.50
C ARG A 39 -17.66 -3.76 8.71
N ARG A 40 -18.21 -4.40 7.68
CA ARG A 40 -18.55 -5.84 7.73
C ARG A 40 -17.30 -6.72 7.88
N VAL A 41 -16.22 -6.45 7.15
CA VAL A 41 -14.98 -7.24 7.23
C VAL A 41 -14.33 -7.09 8.59
N HIS A 42 -14.27 -5.87 9.13
CA HIS A 42 -13.73 -5.64 10.47
C HIS A 42 -14.56 -6.32 11.57
N SER A 43 -15.88 -6.40 11.41
CA SER A 43 -16.77 -7.04 12.41
C SER A 43 -16.50 -8.53 12.63
N TRP A 44 -15.72 -9.19 11.78
CA TRP A 44 -15.40 -10.62 11.94
C TRP A 44 -14.38 -10.89 13.06
N ALA A 45 -13.44 -9.96 13.30
CA ALA A 45 -12.52 -10.03 14.44
C ALA A 45 -11.84 -8.66 14.67
N PRO A 46 -11.50 -8.31 15.93
CA PRO A 46 -10.91 -7.00 16.27
C PRO A 46 -9.52 -6.76 15.64
N ASN A 47 -8.78 -7.82 15.34
CA ASN A 47 -7.48 -7.77 14.71
C ASN A 47 -7.52 -7.73 13.16
N ILE A 48 -8.68 -7.47 12.55
CA ILE A 48 -8.77 -7.30 11.10
C ILE A 48 -8.62 -5.82 10.75
N ALA A 49 -7.52 -5.49 10.07
CA ALA A 49 -7.34 -4.21 9.39
C ALA A 49 -7.98 -4.25 7.99
N VAL A 50 -8.80 -3.25 7.68
CA VAL A 50 -9.49 -3.14 6.40
C VAL A 50 -8.50 -2.74 5.31
N LYS A 51 -8.30 -3.60 4.31
CA LYS A 51 -7.39 -3.34 3.20
C LYS A 51 -8.17 -2.87 1.97
N LEU A 52 -7.95 -1.60 1.58
CA LEU A 52 -8.68 -0.91 0.53
C LEU A 52 -7.75 -0.11 -0.41
N PRO A 53 -8.14 0.13 -1.68
CA PRO A 53 -7.30 0.86 -2.63
C PRO A 53 -7.25 2.36 -2.32
N ALA A 54 -6.06 2.99 -2.47
CA ALA A 54 -5.84 4.43 -2.35
C ALA A 54 -6.31 5.19 -3.61
N THR A 55 -7.60 5.10 -3.94
CA THR A 55 -8.30 5.92 -4.94
C THR A 55 -8.95 7.11 -4.25
N ALA A 56 -9.55 8.05 -4.99
CA ALA A 56 -10.32 9.15 -4.40
C ALA A 56 -11.42 8.64 -3.44
N ALA A 57 -12.19 7.65 -3.90
CA ALA A 57 -13.22 7.00 -3.07
C ALA A 57 -12.61 6.27 -1.86
N GLY A 58 -11.47 5.60 -2.03
CA GLY A 58 -10.77 4.95 -0.92
C GLY A 58 -10.25 5.93 0.12
N VAL A 59 -9.73 7.08 -0.31
CA VAL A 59 -9.27 8.17 0.59
C VAL A 59 -10.44 8.71 1.44
N GLU A 60 -11.63 8.87 0.85
CA GLU A 60 -12.85 9.25 1.58
C GLU A 60 -13.21 8.18 2.64
N VAL A 61 -13.18 6.90 2.27
CA VAL A 61 -13.47 5.78 3.18
C VAL A 61 -12.46 5.71 4.33
N ILE A 62 -11.18 6.01 4.08
CA ILE A 62 -10.13 6.03 5.11
C ILE A 62 -10.47 7.02 6.24
N GLU A 63 -10.98 8.21 5.92
CA GLU A 63 -11.38 9.19 6.93
C GLU A 63 -12.48 8.63 7.84
N HIS A 64 -13.52 8.00 7.27
CA HIS A 64 -14.61 7.40 8.03
C HIS A 64 -14.15 6.21 8.88
N LEU A 65 -13.35 5.30 8.33
CA LEU A 65 -12.84 4.17 9.10
C LEU A 65 -11.95 4.63 10.26
N ALA A 66 -11.11 5.65 10.06
CA ALA A 66 -10.29 6.23 11.11
C ALA A 66 -11.14 6.87 12.22
N GLU A 67 -12.22 7.58 11.87
CA GLU A 67 -13.19 8.15 12.81
C GLU A 67 -13.85 7.08 13.67
N GLU A 68 -14.13 5.90 13.09
CA GLU A 68 -14.77 4.76 13.76
C GLU A 68 -13.79 3.88 14.56
N GLY A 69 -12.49 4.18 14.55
CA GLY A 69 -11.46 3.38 15.22
C GLY A 69 -11.14 2.06 14.52
N ILE A 70 -11.49 1.92 13.25
CA ILE A 70 -11.27 0.71 12.45
C ILE A 70 -9.87 0.74 11.82
N PRO A 71 -9.00 -0.28 12.06
CA PRO A 71 -7.67 -0.33 11.51
C PRO A 71 -7.65 -0.41 9.98
N ILE A 72 -6.71 0.31 9.36
CA ILE A 72 -6.66 0.58 7.93
C ILE A 72 -5.36 0.06 7.32
N CYS A 73 -5.47 -0.52 6.11
CA CYS A 73 -4.34 -0.82 5.24
C CYS A 73 -4.63 -0.27 3.84
N ALA A 74 -4.20 0.97 3.56
CA ALA A 74 -4.35 1.60 2.25
C ALA A 74 -3.40 0.96 1.24
N THR A 75 -3.94 0.31 0.21
CA THR A 75 -3.16 -0.43 -0.81
C THR A 75 -3.37 0.14 -2.22
N ILE A 76 -2.68 -0.44 -3.21
CA ILE A 76 -2.61 0.11 -4.58
C ILE A 76 -2.15 1.58 -4.53
N ASN A 77 -1.27 1.87 -3.60
CA ASN A 77 -0.59 3.13 -3.49
C ASN A 77 0.80 2.99 -4.16
N VAL A 78 1.04 3.82 -5.16
CA VAL A 78 2.20 3.77 -6.03
C VAL A 78 2.85 5.15 -6.21
N SER A 79 2.32 6.16 -5.54
CA SER A 79 2.78 7.54 -5.66
C SER A 79 2.87 8.26 -4.33
N VAL A 80 3.69 9.31 -4.29
CA VAL A 80 3.79 10.22 -3.15
C VAL A 80 2.45 10.92 -2.89
N ALA A 81 1.78 11.41 -3.95
CA ALA A 81 0.50 12.10 -3.85
C ALA A 81 -0.60 11.23 -3.19
N GLN A 82 -0.67 9.94 -3.54
CA GLN A 82 -1.62 9.02 -2.91
C GLN A 82 -1.33 8.84 -1.41
N ALA A 83 -0.06 8.67 -1.04
CA ALA A 83 0.32 8.48 0.37
C ALA A 83 0.01 9.71 1.23
N ILE A 84 0.26 10.91 0.71
CA ILE A 84 -0.10 12.16 1.37
C ILE A 84 -1.62 12.25 1.57
N ALA A 85 -2.41 11.99 0.51
CA ALA A 85 -3.86 12.03 0.59
C ALA A 85 -4.42 11.02 1.63
N VAL A 86 -3.83 9.82 1.70
CA VAL A 86 -4.17 8.81 2.73
C VAL A 86 -3.84 9.33 4.13
N ALA A 87 -2.63 9.87 4.34
CA ALA A 87 -2.22 10.37 5.64
C ALA A 87 -3.09 11.55 6.11
N GLU A 88 -3.41 12.48 5.22
CA GLU A 88 -4.30 13.60 5.52
C GLU A 88 -5.72 13.16 5.88
N ALA A 89 -6.29 12.20 5.14
CA ALA A 89 -7.60 11.63 5.43
C ALA A 89 -7.61 10.91 6.78
N TYR A 90 -6.58 10.09 7.04
CA TYR A 90 -6.41 9.44 8.33
C TYR A 90 -6.33 10.45 9.49
N GLU A 91 -5.53 11.51 9.36
CA GLU A 91 -5.40 12.53 10.41
C GLU A 91 -6.72 13.29 10.65
N ARG A 92 -7.54 13.53 9.61
CA ARG A 92 -8.88 14.11 9.80
C ARG A 92 -9.80 13.16 10.56
N GLY A 93 -9.84 11.88 10.18
CA GLY A 93 -10.66 10.87 10.88
C GLY A 93 -10.17 10.62 12.31
N LYS A 94 -8.87 10.53 12.53
CA LYS A 94 -8.24 10.40 13.86
C LYS A 94 -8.63 11.54 14.80
N LYS A 95 -8.63 12.78 14.33
CA LYS A 95 -9.08 13.95 15.13
C LYS A 95 -10.53 13.80 15.57
N LYS A 96 -11.41 13.32 14.67
CA LYS A 96 -12.81 13.04 14.99
C LYS A 96 -12.94 11.89 15.98
N ALA A 97 -12.19 10.79 15.79
CA ALA A 97 -12.15 9.67 16.72
C ALA A 97 -11.81 10.13 18.15
N ILE A 98 -10.72 10.88 18.31
CA ILE A 98 -10.29 11.41 19.60
C ILE A 98 -11.38 12.29 20.23
N ALA A 99 -12.01 13.17 19.45
CA ALA A 99 -13.10 14.03 19.94
C ALA A 99 -14.31 13.23 20.42
N ASN A 100 -14.55 12.05 19.84
CA ASN A 100 -15.63 11.13 20.19
C ASN A 100 -15.24 10.09 21.28
N GLY A 101 -14.02 10.18 21.84
CA GLY A 101 -13.51 9.22 22.83
C GLY A 101 -13.16 7.84 22.25
N VAL A 102 -12.96 7.76 20.94
CA VAL A 102 -12.54 6.54 20.23
C VAL A 102 -11.02 6.49 20.13
N LYS A 103 -10.42 5.31 20.44
CA LYS A 103 -8.96 5.09 20.29
C LYS A 103 -8.59 5.18 18.79
N PRO A 104 -7.62 6.02 18.40
CA PRO A 104 -7.16 6.08 17.02
C PRO A 104 -6.66 4.71 16.52
N PRO A 105 -7.06 4.27 15.33
CA PRO A 105 -6.68 2.97 14.81
C PRO A 105 -5.29 2.98 14.17
N LEU A 106 -4.72 1.79 13.91
CA LEU A 106 -3.55 1.63 13.05
C LEU A 106 -3.89 2.06 11.61
N CYS A 107 -2.98 2.81 10.97
CA CYS A 107 -3.03 3.11 9.55
C CYS A 107 -1.73 2.68 8.86
N ILE A 108 -1.86 1.72 7.93
CA ILE A 108 -0.76 1.23 7.10
C ILE A 108 -0.91 1.80 5.69
N VAL A 109 0.14 2.43 5.17
CA VAL A 109 0.24 2.93 3.80
C VAL A 109 1.14 1.98 3.01
N VAL A 110 0.52 1.12 2.19
CA VAL A 110 1.27 0.18 1.35
C VAL A 110 1.93 0.93 0.21
N GLN A 111 3.24 0.81 0.07
CA GLN A 111 3.97 1.37 -1.07
C GLN A 111 4.39 0.24 -2.03
N GLN A 112 3.80 0.20 -3.23
CA GLN A 112 3.97 -0.89 -4.19
C GLN A 112 5.26 -0.74 -5.02
N VAL A 113 6.42 -0.79 -4.36
CA VAL A 113 7.73 -0.45 -4.94
C VAL A 113 8.04 -1.22 -6.22
N GLY A 114 8.11 -2.54 -6.17
CA GLY A 114 8.49 -3.33 -7.35
C GLY A 114 7.39 -3.39 -8.44
N ARG A 115 6.13 -3.08 -8.10
CA ARG A 115 5.06 -2.95 -9.09
C ARG A 115 5.21 -1.67 -9.91
N LEU A 116 5.68 -0.62 -9.28
CA LEU A 116 6.01 0.62 -9.98
C LEU A 116 7.22 0.41 -10.90
N ASP A 117 8.28 -0.26 -10.43
CA ASP A 117 9.44 -0.59 -11.26
C ASP A 117 9.03 -1.35 -12.52
N ASP A 118 8.22 -2.40 -12.37
CA ASP A 118 7.76 -3.21 -13.52
C ASP A 118 6.95 -2.38 -14.52
N TYR A 119 6.06 -1.52 -14.02
CA TYR A 119 5.26 -0.66 -14.88
C TYR A 119 6.11 0.37 -15.64
N LEU A 120 7.05 1.01 -14.95
CA LEU A 120 7.91 2.02 -15.56
C LEU A 120 8.91 1.41 -16.53
N ARG A 121 9.30 0.14 -16.35
CA ARG A 121 10.09 -0.61 -17.33
C ARG A 121 9.34 -0.74 -18.65
N ASP A 122 8.07 -1.15 -18.60
CA ASP A 122 7.23 -1.26 -19.78
C ASP A 122 7.10 0.10 -20.48
N VAL A 123 6.81 1.18 -19.73
CA VAL A 123 6.70 2.55 -20.26
C VAL A 123 8.01 3.03 -20.88
N ALA A 124 9.15 2.84 -20.20
CA ALA A 124 10.45 3.24 -20.72
C ALA A 124 10.82 2.51 -22.02
N GLN A 125 10.41 1.23 -22.12
CA GLN A 125 10.60 0.43 -23.33
C GLN A 125 9.73 0.93 -24.48
N ASP A 126 8.45 1.21 -24.23
CA ASP A 126 7.51 1.75 -25.23
C ASP A 126 7.98 3.13 -25.75
N MET A 127 8.51 3.96 -24.87
CA MET A 127 9.09 5.26 -25.19
C MET A 127 10.49 5.18 -25.82
N LYS A 128 11.10 3.99 -25.88
CA LYS A 128 12.46 3.75 -26.40
C LYS A 128 13.53 4.60 -25.72
N LEU A 129 13.43 4.79 -24.39
CA LEU A 129 14.34 5.66 -23.64
C LEU A 129 15.73 5.04 -23.42
N GLY A 130 15.90 3.74 -23.59
CA GLY A 130 17.18 3.05 -23.42
C GLY A 130 17.75 3.13 -21.98
N LEU A 131 16.89 3.29 -20.97
CA LEU A 131 17.33 3.35 -19.59
C LEU A 131 17.82 1.98 -19.10
N PRO A 132 18.97 1.92 -18.41
CA PRO A 132 19.49 0.67 -17.88
C PRO A 132 18.61 0.15 -16.73
N GLU A 133 18.56 -1.16 -16.54
CA GLU A 133 17.79 -1.82 -15.48
C GLU A 133 18.17 -1.31 -14.08
N SER A 134 19.45 -1.01 -13.86
CA SER A 134 19.95 -0.42 -12.61
C SER A 134 19.35 0.94 -12.26
N VAL A 135 18.79 1.66 -13.23
CA VAL A 135 18.03 2.91 -13.03
C VAL A 135 16.58 2.59 -12.74
N ILE A 136 15.94 1.73 -13.56
CA ILE A 136 14.52 1.38 -13.43
C ILE A 136 14.21 0.78 -12.05
N THR A 137 15.04 -0.12 -11.55
CA THR A 137 14.87 -0.78 -10.25
C THR A 137 15.02 0.16 -9.04
N ARG A 138 15.32 1.43 -9.26
CA ARG A 138 15.38 2.46 -8.20
C ARG A 138 14.13 3.34 -8.15
N ALA A 139 13.21 3.19 -9.08
CA ALA A 139 12.04 4.05 -9.18
C ALA A 139 11.10 3.92 -7.97
N GLY A 140 10.71 2.70 -7.61
CA GLY A 140 9.88 2.44 -6.44
C GLY A 140 10.55 2.84 -5.13
N LEU A 141 11.87 2.63 -5.03
CA LEU A 141 12.66 3.08 -3.87
C LEU A 141 12.67 4.61 -3.76
N ALA A 142 12.87 5.33 -4.86
CA ALA A 142 12.86 6.79 -4.86
C ALA A 142 11.52 7.35 -4.38
N VAL A 143 10.42 6.79 -4.88
CA VAL A 143 9.06 7.17 -4.44
C VAL A 143 8.84 6.84 -2.96
N ALA A 144 9.24 5.63 -2.51
CA ALA A 144 9.02 5.20 -1.14
C ALA A 144 9.85 6.00 -0.12
N LYS A 145 11.13 6.27 -0.41
CA LYS A 145 11.99 7.11 0.45
C LYS A 145 11.48 8.55 0.53
N ARG A 146 11.06 9.13 -0.60
CA ARG A 146 10.45 10.47 -0.61
C ARG A 146 9.15 10.50 0.20
N THR A 147 8.31 9.48 0.04
CA THR A 147 7.09 9.33 0.83
C THR A 147 7.41 9.26 2.33
N TYR A 148 8.40 8.45 2.71
CA TYR A 148 8.82 8.32 4.11
C TYR A 148 9.24 9.67 4.69
N GLY A 149 10.13 10.40 4.02
CA GLY A 149 10.57 11.72 4.48
C GLY A 149 9.42 12.72 4.66
N ILE A 150 8.48 12.76 3.71
CA ILE A 150 7.31 13.66 3.80
C ILE A 150 6.39 13.26 4.96
N LEU A 151 6.11 11.97 5.17
CA LEU A 151 5.27 11.54 6.30
C LEU A 151 5.92 11.81 7.65
N GLU A 152 7.25 11.71 7.76
CA GLU A 152 8.01 12.09 8.95
C GLU A 152 7.92 13.63 9.20
N GLU A 153 8.07 14.46 8.15
CA GLU A 153 7.89 15.91 8.23
C GLU A 153 6.46 16.29 8.65
N MET A 154 5.45 15.58 8.16
CA MET A 154 4.05 15.73 8.55
C MET A 154 3.79 15.23 9.98
N LYS A 155 4.74 14.53 10.61
CA LYS A 155 4.56 13.83 11.90
C LYS A 155 3.36 12.88 11.86
N SER A 156 3.19 12.18 10.78
CA SER A 156 2.08 11.26 10.58
C SER A 156 2.29 9.98 11.39
N ASP A 157 1.19 9.47 11.99
CA ASP A 157 1.19 8.17 12.64
C ASP A 157 1.09 7.00 11.65
N CYS A 158 0.84 7.28 10.38
CA CYS A 158 0.80 6.26 9.34
C CYS A 158 2.14 5.51 9.21
N ILE A 159 2.07 4.18 9.05
CA ILE A 159 3.25 3.34 8.88
C ILE A 159 3.33 2.90 7.42
N ILE A 160 4.45 3.19 6.76
CA ILE A 160 4.68 2.74 5.38
C ILE A 160 4.96 1.23 5.37
N MET A 161 4.35 0.52 4.42
CA MET A 161 4.59 -0.90 4.18
C MET A 161 5.04 -1.13 2.73
N PRO A 162 6.34 -1.20 2.45
CA PRO A 162 6.85 -1.60 1.15
C PRO A 162 6.31 -2.98 0.74
N ALA A 163 5.84 -3.08 -0.49
CA ALA A 163 5.18 -4.27 -1.02
C ALA A 163 5.61 -4.58 -2.44
N GLY A 164 5.44 -5.86 -2.81
CA GLY A 164 5.80 -6.32 -4.14
C GLY A 164 7.31 -6.26 -4.41
N LEU A 165 8.11 -6.56 -3.40
CA LEU A 165 9.57 -6.55 -3.48
C LEU A 165 10.06 -7.50 -4.59
N ARG A 166 11.14 -7.12 -5.28
CA ARG A 166 11.76 -7.90 -6.36
C ARG A 166 13.13 -8.49 -5.97
N GLY A 167 13.75 -8.00 -4.92
CA GLY A 167 15.03 -8.46 -4.40
C GLY A 167 15.32 -7.88 -3.04
N ALA A 168 16.42 -8.31 -2.42
CA ALA A 168 16.87 -7.85 -1.11
C ALA A 168 17.09 -6.33 -1.07
N TYR A 169 17.48 -5.72 -2.19
CA TYR A 169 17.71 -4.28 -2.29
C TYR A 169 16.49 -3.42 -1.90
N HIS A 170 15.27 -3.90 -2.11
CA HIS A 170 14.07 -3.20 -1.67
C HIS A 170 13.91 -3.16 -0.14
N LEU A 171 14.54 -4.11 0.56
CA LEU A 171 14.56 -4.13 2.02
C LEU A 171 15.77 -3.36 2.55
N THR A 172 16.96 -3.68 2.06
CA THR A 172 18.22 -3.13 2.58
C THR A 172 18.34 -1.62 2.38
N GLU A 173 17.89 -1.11 1.22
CA GLU A 173 17.90 0.33 0.93
C GLU A 173 16.89 1.15 1.75
N MET A 174 15.93 0.50 2.40
CA MET A 174 14.94 1.15 3.27
C MET A 174 15.10 0.76 4.75
N ALA A 175 16.17 0.07 5.11
CA ALA A 175 16.44 -0.34 6.49
C ALA A 175 16.62 0.88 7.40
N GLY A 176 16.20 0.76 8.68
CA GLY A 176 16.30 1.79 9.71
C GLY A 176 15.08 2.68 9.88
N GLY A 177 14.10 2.63 8.97
CA GLY A 177 12.84 3.37 9.09
C GLY A 177 11.80 2.68 9.98
N ARG A 178 10.82 3.45 10.45
CA ARG A 178 9.60 2.92 11.07
C ARG A 178 8.68 2.36 9.99
N LEU A 179 8.96 1.13 9.57
CA LEU A 179 8.34 0.46 8.43
C LEU A 179 7.83 -0.93 8.81
N LEU A 180 6.79 -1.36 8.12
CA LEU A 180 6.39 -2.76 8.03
C LEU A 180 6.75 -3.27 6.64
N TYR A 181 7.05 -4.57 6.50
CA TYR A 181 7.33 -5.15 5.19
C TYR A 181 6.36 -6.30 4.89
N THR A 182 5.84 -6.32 3.67
CA THR A 182 5.19 -7.53 3.15
C THR A 182 6.09 -8.18 2.12
N ILE A 183 6.64 -9.34 2.49
CA ILE A 183 7.69 -10.02 1.75
C ILE A 183 7.18 -11.40 1.34
N ASN A 184 7.21 -11.71 0.03
CA ASN A 184 6.90 -13.06 -0.44
C ASN A 184 8.05 -14.03 -0.11
N THR A 185 7.74 -15.33 -0.02
CA THR A 185 8.72 -16.36 0.40
C THR A 185 9.98 -16.37 -0.47
N ARG A 186 9.85 -16.21 -1.79
CA ARG A 186 11.00 -16.16 -2.70
C ARG A 186 11.98 -15.04 -2.34
N VAL A 187 11.47 -13.84 -2.01
CA VAL A 187 12.33 -12.71 -1.63
C VAL A 187 12.89 -12.92 -0.22
N GLN A 188 12.14 -13.58 0.68
CA GLN A 188 12.68 -13.98 1.99
C GLN A 188 13.87 -14.92 1.83
N ASP A 189 13.76 -15.94 0.97
CA ASP A 189 14.83 -16.87 0.68
C ASP A 189 16.06 -16.13 0.13
N MET A 190 15.88 -15.22 -0.83
CA MET A 190 16.97 -14.39 -1.37
C MET A 190 17.68 -13.57 -0.29
N ILE A 191 16.92 -12.94 0.63
CA ILE A 191 17.49 -12.15 1.73
C ILE A 191 18.30 -13.03 2.68
N LEU A 192 17.80 -14.23 2.99
CA LEU A 192 18.49 -15.18 3.88
C LEU A 192 19.75 -15.76 3.22
N GLU A 193 19.75 -15.97 1.90
CA GLU A 193 20.91 -16.46 1.15
C GLU A 193 21.97 -15.38 0.97
N GLU A 194 21.56 -14.13 0.70
CA GLU A 194 22.48 -13.00 0.50
C GLU A 194 23.08 -12.49 1.81
N ASP A 195 22.42 -12.73 2.95
CA ASP A 195 22.80 -12.26 4.30
C ASP A 195 23.35 -10.83 4.29
N PRO A 196 22.56 -9.85 3.81
CA PRO A 196 23.04 -8.51 3.55
C PRO A 196 23.44 -7.79 4.85
N GLU A 197 24.41 -6.90 4.74
CA GLU A 197 24.84 -6.06 5.86
C GLU A 197 23.64 -5.24 6.43
N GLN A 198 23.51 -5.24 7.76
CA GLN A 198 22.45 -4.56 8.48
C GLN A 198 22.81 -3.09 8.73
N VAL A 199 22.67 -2.26 7.71
CA VAL A 199 22.98 -0.82 7.75
C VAL A 199 21.70 -0.01 7.55
N GLU A 200 21.54 1.05 8.34
CA GLU A 200 20.44 2.01 8.15
C GLU A 200 20.66 2.84 6.90
N LYS A 201 19.70 2.80 5.96
CA LYS A 201 19.77 3.51 4.67
C LYS A 201 18.51 4.31 4.33
N ILE A 202 17.48 4.25 5.17
CA ILE A 202 16.21 4.91 4.87
C ILE A 202 16.36 6.41 4.61
N ASN A 203 17.28 7.07 5.32
CA ASN A 203 17.55 8.50 5.22
C ASN A 203 18.54 8.86 4.10
N GLU A 204 19.16 7.87 3.46
CA GLU A 204 20.02 8.09 2.30
C GLU A 204 19.15 8.25 1.04
N PRO A 205 19.17 9.39 0.36
CA PRO A 205 18.38 9.56 -0.87
C PRO A 205 18.89 8.65 -1.98
N VAL A 206 18.02 8.28 -2.91
CA VAL A 206 18.46 7.68 -4.17
C VAL A 206 19.32 8.69 -4.93
N ASP A 207 20.40 8.23 -5.55
CA ASP A 207 21.34 9.10 -6.30
C ASP A 207 20.57 10.07 -7.22
N PRO A 208 20.77 11.38 -7.06
CA PRO A 208 20.09 12.39 -7.88
C PRO A 208 20.25 12.17 -9.40
N LYS A 209 21.36 11.61 -9.85
CA LYS A 209 21.58 11.26 -11.27
C LYS A 209 20.65 10.14 -11.75
N ILE A 210 20.29 9.22 -10.87
CA ILE A 210 19.31 8.17 -11.16
C ILE A 210 17.92 8.79 -11.25
N VAL A 211 17.57 9.65 -10.29
CA VAL A 211 16.28 10.35 -10.27
C VAL A 211 16.12 11.20 -11.53
N GLU A 212 17.15 11.95 -11.94
CA GLU A 212 17.14 12.73 -13.19
C GLU A 212 16.88 11.87 -14.44
N GLN A 213 17.45 10.67 -14.49
CA GLN A 213 17.17 9.74 -15.59
C GLN A 213 15.72 9.22 -15.54
N LEU A 214 15.21 8.88 -14.36
CA LEU A 214 13.83 8.43 -14.17
C LEU A 214 12.81 9.53 -14.52
N GLN A 215 13.12 10.80 -14.30
CA GLN A 215 12.26 11.94 -14.67
C GLN A 215 12.02 12.08 -16.18
N LYS A 216 12.76 11.35 -17.02
CA LYS A 216 12.44 11.23 -18.45
C LYS A 216 11.18 10.42 -18.72
N ILE A 217 10.68 9.68 -17.71
CA ILE A 217 9.43 8.91 -17.76
C ILE A 217 8.34 9.76 -17.12
N PRO A 218 7.35 10.27 -17.88
CA PRO A 218 6.28 11.12 -17.33
C PRO A 218 5.51 10.46 -16.17
N GLU A 219 5.28 9.16 -16.24
CA GLU A 219 4.61 8.40 -15.20
C GLU A 219 5.43 8.32 -13.90
N PHE A 220 6.77 8.32 -14.00
CA PHE A 220 7.61 8.44 -12.80
C PHE A 220 7.44 9.82 -12.15
N VAL A 221 7.46 10.89 -12.93
CA VAL A 221 7.23 12.25 -12.41
C VAL A 221 5.89 12.34 -11.70
N ARG A 222 4.82 11.79 -12.28
CA ARG A 222 3.49 11.72 -11.65
C ARG A 222 3.49 10.94 -10.35
N ALA A 223 4.26 9.85 -10.27
CA ALA A 223 4.36 9.05 -9.04
C ALA A 223 5.24 9.70 -7.98
N TYR A 224 6.30 10.40 -8.39
CA TYR A 224 7.35 10.92 -7.53
C TYR A 224 7.02 12.29 -6.93
N GLU A 225 6.37 13.19 -7.70
CA GLU A 225 6.07 14.53 -7.22
C GLU A 225 4.87 14.53 -6.25
N PRO A 226 4.94 15.29 -5.12
CA PRO A 226 3.86 15.36 -4.14
C PRO A 226 2.54 15.87 -4.71
N ASP A 227 2.62 16.72 -5.72
CA ASP A 227 1.49 17.29 -6.47
C ASP A 227 1.35 16.69 -7.88
N GLY A 228 2.04 15.58 -8.16
CA GLY A 228 2.07 14.92 -9.46
C GLY A 228 0.74 14.38 -9.94
N MET A 229 -0.22 14.19 -9.03
CA MET A 229 -1.58 13.76 -9.34
C MET A 229 -2.59 14.32 -8.34
N LYS A 230 -3.80 14.63 -8.84
CA LYS A 230 -4.97 14.92 -8.00
C LYS A 230 -5.68 13.61 -7.60
N PRO A 231 -6.42 13.57 -6.49
CA PRO A 231 -7.16 12.37 -6.06
C PRO A 231 -8.07 11.79 -7.15
N SER A 232 -8.70 12.63 -7.98
CA SER A 232 -9.55 12.19 -9.10
C SER A 232 -8.79 11.40 -10.18
N GLU A 233 -7.46 11.50 -10.24
CA GLU A 233 -6.61 10.83 -11.22
C GLU A 233 -6.04 9.50 -10.69
N PHE A 234 -6.10 9.24 -9.38
CA PHE A 234 -5.50 8.04 -8.77
C PHE A 234 -6.02 6.74 -9.39
N ILE A 235 -7.34 6.66 -9.60
CA ILE A 235 -7.95 5.45 -10.16
C ILE A 235 -7.60 5.23 -11.63
N THR A 236 -7.34 6.30 -12.40
CA THR A 236 -7.00 6.22 -13.84
C THR A 236 -5.51 6.13 -14.10
N PHE A 237 -4.67 6.22 -13.08
CA PHE A 237 -3.23 6.06 -13.23
C PHE A 237 -2.89 4.67 -13.73
N GLY A 238 -2.07 4.55 -14.78
CA GLY A 238 -1.87 3.30 -15.51
C GLY A 238 -1.45 2.12 -14.64
N VAL A 239 -0.51 2.31 -13.70
CA VAL A 239 -0.11 1.25 -12.78
C VAL A 239 -1.25 0.88 -11.80
N THR A 240 -2.08 1.83 -11.37
CA THR A 240 -3.27 1.56 -10.55
C THR A 240 -4.25 0.66 -11.31
N GLN A 241 -4.55 0.98 -12.58
CA GLN A 241 -5.42 0.18 -13.43
C GLN A 241 -4.86 -1.23 -13.65
N LYS A 242 -3.55 -1.36 -13.94
CA LYS A 242 -2.88 -2.65 -14.08
C LYS A 242 -3.02 -3.52 -12.82
N LEU A 243 -2.87 -2.92 -11.64
CA LEU A 243 -3.00 -3.61 -10.35
C LEU A 243 -4.45 -3.99 -10.04
N LEU A 244 -5.42 -3.11 -10.25
CA LEU A 244 -6.84 -3.39 -10.07
C LEU A 244 -7.29 -4.55 -10.95
N SER A 245 -6.96 -4.53 -12.25
CA SER A 245 -7.25 -5.61 -13.20
C SER A 245 -6.66 -6.93 -12.75
N GLN A 246 -5.37 -6.94 -12.40
CA GLN A 246 -4.69 -8.14 -11.95
C GLN A 246 -5.32 -8.71 -10.67
N PHE A 247 -5.67 -7.88 -9.68
CA PHE A 247 -6.28 -8.35 -8.44
C PHE A 247 -7.70 -8.86 -8.64
N MET A 248 -8.43 -8.32 -9.62
CA MET A 248 -9.71 -8.88 -10.03
C MET A 248 -9.52 -10.26 -10.69
N GLU A 249 -8.69 -10.35 -11.72
CA GLU A 249 -8.53 -11.55 -12.52
C GLU A 249 -7.93 -12.74 -11.76
N THR A 250 -6.87 -12.48 -10.98
CA THR A 250 -6.12 -13.55 -10.31
C THR A 250 -6.55 -13.81 -8.86
N GLY A 251 -7.28 -12.88 -8.25
CA GLY A 251 -7.69 -12.95 -6.85
C GLY A 251 -9.20 -13.02 -6.66
N TRP A 252 -9.91 -11.94 -7.01
CA TRP A 252 -11.31 -11.78 -6.62
C TRP A 252 -12.28 -12.61 -7.47
N ALA A 253 -12.19 -12.56 -8.79
CA ALA A 253 -13.07 -13.31 -9.68
C ALA A 253 -13.01 -14.84 -9.47
N PRO A 254 -11.84 -15.45 -9.20
CA PRO A 254 -11.81 -16.87 -8.79
C PRO A 254 -12.58 -17.16 -7.51
N LEU A 255 -12.54 -16.28 -6.52
CA LEU A 255 -13.32 -16.43 -5.28
C LEU A 255 -14.83 -16.35 -5.53
N GLU A 256 -15.27 -15.37 -6.32
CA GLU A 256 -16.69 -15.24 -6.71
C GLU A 256 -17.17 -16.49 -7.48
N THR A 257 -16.35 -16.96 -8.42
CA THR A 257 -16.65 -18.20 -9.17
C THR A 257 -16.74 -19.42 -8.25
N TYR A 258 -15.85 -19.54 -7.27
CA TYR A 258 -15.89 -20.65 -6.29
C TYR A 258 -17.13 -20.56 -5.41
N LEU A 259 -17.50 -19.39 -4.93
CA LEU A 259 -18.69 -19.18 -4.11
C LEU A 259 -19.97 -19.44 -4.90
N SER A 260 -20.08 -18.97 -6.16
CA SER A 260 -21.27 -19.21 -7.00
C SER A 260 -21.52 -20.70 -7.25
N LYS A 261 -20.45 -21.48 -7.46
CA LYS A 261 -20.56 -22.94 -7.61
C LYS A 261 -21.01 -23.64 -6.31
N LYS A 262 -20.65 -23.12 -5.13
CA LYS A 262 -21.07 -23.68 -3.84
C LYS A 262 -22.50 -23.30 -3.47
N THR A 263 -22.97 -22.12 -3.83
CA THR A 263 -24.34 -21.67 -3.54
C THR A 263 -25.39 -22.34 -4.41
N THR A 264 -25.02 -22.85 -5.60
CA THR A 264 -25.90 -23.72 -6.41
C THR A 264 -26.00 -25.17 -5.91
N GLY A 265 -25.13 -25.56 -4.97
CA GLY A 265 -25.16 -26.85 -4.27
C GLY A 265 -25.36 -26.66 -2.78
N ARG A 266 -26.60 -26.48 -2.36
CA ARG A 266 -27.09 -26.54 -0.95
C ARG A 266 -26.05 -26.33 0.15
N TRP A 267 -25.96 -25.10 0.65
CA TRP A 267 -25.77 -24.83 2.08
C TRP A 267 -26.70 -23.65 2.42
N ILE A 268 -27.84 -24.00 2.95
CA ILE A 268 -28.68 -23.11 3.73
C ILE A 268 -28.15 -23.17 5.17
#